data_0d0ee2b2f02b55a472625e4c91324cc9
#
_entry.id   0d0ee2b2f02b55a472625e4c91324cc9
#
_cell.length_a   1.000
_cell.length_b   1.000
_cell.length_c   1.000
_cell.angle_alpha   90.00
_cell.angle_beta   90.00
_cell.angle_gamma   90.00
#
_symmetry.space_group_name_H-M   'P 1'
#
loop_
_entity.id
_entity.type
_entity.pdbx_description
1 polymer ?
#
loop_
_entity_poly.entity_id
_entity_poly.type
_entity_poly.pdbx_seq_one_letter_code
_entity_poly.pdbx_strand_id
1 'polypeptide(L)'
;MHKILRKFFLRQKKRVKKQFNDKIFKKLTHLWTKKALKDGYIYNFTWEGVPIIKFPSDLIVFQEIIQKVKPDLIIETGVAHGGSLVFYASMQRIYNLKARTIGVEIDFREQNRQNCRKLFKKYNIEVINKSSTDPKVEKYLKNKIKKFKRVLVF
;
A
#
# COMPACT_ATOMS: atom_id res chain seq x y z
N MET A 1 -2.21 10.00 26.28
CA MET A 1 -3.38 9.98 25.35
C MET A 1 -4.60 10.51 26.06
N HIS A 2 -5.25 11.53 25.48
CA HIS A 2 -6.42 12.19 26.09
C HIS A 2 -7.58 11.21 26.35
N LYS A 3 -8.32 11.36 27.47
CA LYS A 3 -9.41 10.46 27.91
C LYS A 3 -10.47 10.19 26.82
N ILE A 4 -10.78 11.21 25.99
CA ILE A 4 -11.73 11.11 24.87
C ILE A 4 -11.22 10.16 23.79
N LEU A 5 -9.95 10.27 23.38
CA LEU A 5 -9.33 9.38 22.39
C LEU A 5 -9.30 7.93 22.88
N ARG A 6 -9.01 7.70 24.16
CA ARG A 6 -9.05 6.35 24.75
C ARG A 6 -10.45 5.73 24.64
N LYS A 7 -11.51 6.52 24.97
CA LYS A 7 -12.91 6.05 24.81
C LYS A 7 -13.26 5.76 23.36
N PHE A 8 -12.79 6.60 22.41
CA PHE A 8 -13.00 6.37 20.98
C PHE A 8 -12.44 5.03 20.54
N PHE A 9 -11.16 4.74 20.85
CA PHE A 9 -10.52 3.48 20.44
C PHE A 9 -11.13 2.25 21.11
N LEU A 10 -11.58 2.35 22.36
CA LEU A 10 -12.31 1.25 23.01
C LEU A 10 -13.66 0.97 22.30
N ARG A 11 -14.40 2.01 21.92
CA ARG A 11 -15.63 1.86 21.13
C ARG A 11 -15.37 1.32 19.73
N GLN A 12 -14.30 1.77 19.07
CA GLN A 12 -13.87 1.26 17.77
C GLN A 12 -13.66 -0.26 17.83
N LYS A 13 -12.86 -0.75 18.79
CA LYS A 13 -12.62 -2.19 18.97
C LYS A 13 -13.91 -2.98 19.15
N LYS A 14 -14.85 -2.47 19.96
CA LYS A 14 -16.16 -3.12 20.16
C LYS A 14 -16.98 -3.17 18.85
N ARG A 15 -17.02 -2.07 18.07
CA ARG A 15 -17.72 -2.03 16.77
C ARG A 15 -17.14 -3.03 15.79
N VAL A 16 -15.81 -3.03 15.62
CA VAL A 16 -15.10 -3.96 14.72
C VAL A 16 -15.42 -5.42 15.09
N LYS A 17 -15.34 -5.77 16.40
CA LYS A 17 -15.69 -7.13 16.86
C LYS A 17 -17.14 -7.48 16.56
N LYS A 18 -18.10 -6.53 16.76
CA LYS A 18 -19.52 -6.75 16.45
C LYS A 18 -19.71 -6.99 14.95
N GLN A 19 -19.15 -6.14 14.09
CA GLN A 19 -19.22 -6.26 12.63
C GLN A 19 -18.59 -7.57 12.14
N PHE A 20 -17.45 -7.95 12.71
CA PHE A 20 -16.76 -9.21 12.37
C PHE A 20 -17.63 -10.45 12.68
N ASN A 21 -18.48 -10.42 13.71
CA ASN A 21 -19.35 -11.53 14.10
C ASN A 21 -20.75 -11.45 13.44
N ASP A 22 -21.08 -10.35 12.77
CA ASP A 22 -22.37 -10.14 12.13
C ASP A 22 -22.42 -10.87 10.78
N LYS A 23 -23.24 -11.92 10.71
CA LYS A 23 -23.40 -12.75 9.48
C LYS A 23 -23.99 -11.95 8.32
N ILE A 24 -24.93 -11.04 8.60
CA ILE A 24 -25.58 -10.21 7.57
C ILE A 24 -24.57 -9.21 7.03
N PHE A 25 -23.84 -8.52 7.91
CA PHE A 25 -22.80 -7.58 7.52
C PHE A 25 -21.73 -8.26 6.62
N LYS A 26 -21.27 -9.46 7.01
CA LYS A 26 -20.33 -10.25 6.20
C LYS A 26 -20.88 -10.60 4.82
N LYS A 27 -22.14 -11.07 4.76
CA LYS A 27 -22.80 -11.42 3.49
C LYS A 27 -22.90 -10.22 2.57
N LEU A 28 -23.36 -9.07 3.08
CA LEU A 28 -23.48 -7.84 2.30
C LEU A 28 -22.11 -7.34 1.83
N THR A 29 -21.09 -7.33 2.69
CA THR A 29 -19.73 -6.95 2.34
C THR A 29 -19.18 -7.86 1.23
N HIS A 30 -19.36 -9.17 1.35
CA HIS A 30 -18.91 -10.12 0.33
C HIS A 30 -19.61 -9.89 -1.02
N LEU A 31 -20.92 -9.71 -1.04
CA LEU A 31 -21.67 -9.43 -2.27
C LEU A 31 -21.22 -8.12 -2.91
N TRP A 32 -21.06 -7.06 -2.12
CA TRP A 32 -20.56 -5.78 -2.59
C TRP A 32 -19.16 -5.90 -3.16
N THR A 33 -18.22 -6.53 -2.44
CA THR A 33 -16.85 -6.73 -2.90
C THR A 33 -16.81 -7.49 -4.23
N LYS A 34 -17.57 -8.59 -4.33
CA LYS A 34 -17.67 -9.37 -5.57
C LYS A 34 -18.20 -8.54 -6.75
N LYS A 35 -19.24 -7.75 -6.50
CA LYS A 35 -19.82 -6.84 -7.53
C LYS A 35 -18.82 -5.74 -7.91
N ALA A 36 -18.20 -5.11 -6.92
CA ALA A 36 -17.21 -4.05 -7.12
C ALA A 36 -16.00 -4.52 -7.95
N LEU A 37 -15.47 -5.71 -7.67
CA LEU A 37 -14.38 -6.30 -8.47
C LEU A 37 -14.83 -6.63 -9.89
N LYS A 38 -16.02 -7.23 -10.05
CA LYS A 38 -16.58 -7.54 -11.37
C LYS A 38 -16.75 -6.31 -12.26
N ASP A 39 -17.15 -5.19 -11.66
CA ASP A 39 -17.42 -3.94 -12.38
C ASP A 39 -16.18 -3.03 -12.46
N GLY A 40 -15.03 -3.48 -11.99
CA GLY A 40 -13.78 -2.72 -12.08
C GLY A 40 -13.71 -1.51 -11.15
N TYR A 41 -14.46 -1.50 -10.04
CA TYR A 41 -14.51 -0.37 -9.11
C TYR A 41 -13.13 0.08 -8.62
N ILE A 42 -12.20 -0.86 -8.38
CA ILE A 42 -10.83 -0.57 -7.91
C ILE A 42 -9.97 0.20 -8.94
N TYR A 43 -10.40 0.28 -10.20
CA TYR A 43 -9.69 1.01 -11.26
C TYR A 43 -10.10 2.48 -11.37
N ASN A 44 -11.04 2.95 -10.55
CA ASN A 44 -11.60 4.30 -10.63
C ASN A 44 -10.80 5.34 -9.84
N PHE A 45 -9.70 4.97 -9.21
CA PHE A 45 -8.99 5.84 -8.27
C PHE A 45 -7.61 6.23 -8.77
N THR A 46 -7.17 7.40 -8.34
CA THR A 46 -5.81 7.90 -8.59
C THR A 46 -5.20 8.43 -7.30
N TRP A 47 -3.87 8.38 -7.20
CA TRP A 47 -3.12 9.07 -6.17
C TRP A 47 -2.09 9.99 -6.81
N GLU A 48 -2.12 11.29 -6.49
CA GLU A 48 -1.35 12.34 -7.17
C GLU A 48 -1.44 12.23 -8.72
N GLY A 49 -2.62 11.86 -9.25
CA GLY A 49 -2.87 11.71 -10.68
C GLY A 49 -2.40 10.38 -11.29
N VAL A 50 -1.81 9.48 -10.51
CA VAL A 50 -1.40 8.14 -10.97
C VAL A 50 -2.48 7.11 -10.61
N PRO A 51 -2.93 6.27 -11.56
CA PRO A 51 -3.91 5.22 -11.26
C PRO A 51 -3.44 4.31 -10.14
N ILE A 52 -4.32 4.07 -9.16
CA ILE A 52 -4.07 3.18 -8.00
C ILE A 52 -5.15 2.11 -7.94
N ILE A 53 -4.75 0.85 -8.12
CA ILE A 53 -5.65 -0.30 -8.17
C ILE A 53 -5.82 -0.87 -6.76
N LYS A 54 -6.61 -0.18 -5.95
CA LYS A 54 -6.89 -0.55 -4.55
C LYS A 54 -8.30 -0.10 -4.17
N PHE A 55 -8.91 -0.75 -3.19
CA PHE A 55 -10.09 -0.17 -2.54
C PHE A 55 -9.66 1.05 -1.69
N PRO A 56 -10.45 2.13 -1.66
CA PRO A 56 -10.16 3.29 -0.82
C PRO A 56 -10.00 2.94 0.67
N SER A 57 -10.76 1.95 1.16
CA SER A 57 -10.64 1.42 2.52
C SER A 57 -9.25 0.85 2.82
N ASP A 58 -8.62 0.19 1.84
CA ASP A 58 -7.31 -0.40 2.00
C ASP A 58 -6.23 0.68 2.16
N LEU A 59 -6.38 1.81 1.46
CA LEU A 59 -5.45 2.94 1.58
C LEU A 59 -5.46 3.52 3.01
N ILE A 60 -6.64 3.60 3.64
CA ILE A 60 -6.74 4.03 5.04
C ILE A 60 -6.04 3.04 5.97
N VAL A 61 -6.23 1.73 5.75
CA VAL A 61 -5.53 0.69 6.53
C VAL A 61 -4.02 0.73 6.32
N PHE A 62 -3.57 0.90 5.07
CA PHE A 62 -2.13 0.98 4.77
C PHE A 62 -1.47 2.19 5.43
N GLN A 63 -2.11 3.36 5.40
CA GLN A 63 -1.57 4.54 6.09
C GLN A 63 -1.47 4.31 7.62
N GLU A 64 -2.47 3.65 8.25
CA GLU A 64 -2.42 3.31 9.67
C GLU A 64 -1.27 2.34 9.99
N ILE A 65 -1.05 1.34 9.12
CA ILE A 65 0.07 0.40 9.24
C ILE A 65 1.41 1.12 9.13
N ILE A 66 1.57 1.98 8.11
CA ILE A 66 2.80 2.76 7.91
C ILE A 66 3.06 3.66 9.12
N GLN A 67 2.05 4.36 9.61
CA GLN A 67 2.14 5.23 10.79
C GLN A 67 2.54 4.45 12.05
N LYS A 68 2.01 3.25 12.24
CA LYS A 68 2.29 2.40 13.40
C LYS A 68 3.66 1.72 13.31
N VAL A 69 4.00 1.15 12.16
CA VAL A 69 5.25 0.40 11.93
C VAL A 69 6.44 1.34 11.78
N LYS A 70 6.22 2.50 11.16
CA LYS A 70 7.28 3.46 10.80
C LYS A 70 8.42 2.77 10.04
N PRO A 71 8.13 2.14 8.87
CA PRO A 71 9.11 1.34 8.14
C PRO A 71 10.25 2.21 7.62
N ASP A 72 11.44 1.62 7.52
CA ASP A 72 12.63 2.21 6.88
C ASP A 72 12.67 1.84 5.39
N LEU A 73 12.00 0.73 5.03
CA LEU A 73 11.84 0.24 3.67
C LEU A 73 10.43 -0.31 3.47
N ILE A 74 9.82 0.07 2.34
CA ILE A 74 8.60 -0.57 1.84
C ILE A 74 8.92 -1.27 0.52
N ILE A 75 8.48 -2.51 0.37
CA ILE A 75 8.59 -3.30 -0.86
C ILE A 75 7.19 -3.68 -1.29
N GLU A 76 6.85 -3.48 -2.56
CA GLU A 76 5.61 -3.98 -3.15
C GLU A 76 5.91 -4.89 -4.33
N THR A 77 5.23 -6.03 -4.41
CA THR A 77 5.22 -6.91 -5.59
C THR A 77 3.90 -6.75 -6.34
N GLY A 78 3.99 -6.52 -7.66
CA GLY A 78 2.82 -6.17 -8.47
C GLY A 78 2.49 -4.68 -8.40
N VAL A 79 3.19 -3.87 -9.18
CA VAL A 79 3.15 -2.40 -9.15
C VAL A 79 2.08 -1.82 -10.08
N ALA A 80 1.78 -2.51 -11.18
CA ALA A 80 0.87 -2.08 -12.23
C ALA A 80 1.16 -0.65 -12.73
N HIS A 81 0.33 0.35 -12.38
CA HIS A 81 0.51 1.75 -12.81
C HIS A 81 1.44 2.58 -11.92
N GLY A 82 1.81 2.10 -10.74
CA GLY A 82 2.72 2.77 -9.82
C GLY A 82 2.06 3.66 -8.75
N GLY A 83 0.73 3.82 -8.78
CA GLY A 83 0.02 4.69 -7.84
C GLY A 83 0.15 4.27 -6.38
N SER A 84 0.20 2.97 -6.09
CA SER A 84 0.43 2.44 -4.75
C SER A 84 1.81 2.81 -4.20
N LEU A 85 2.86 2.72 -5.03
CA LEU A 85 4.21 3.14 -4.63
C LEU A 85 4.26 4.64 -4.29
N VAL A 86 3.58 5.48 -5.11
CA VAL A 86 3.48 6.91 -4.84
C VAL A 86 2.73 7.17 -3.53
N PHE A 87 1.64 6.44 -3.28
CA PHE A 87 0.91 6.51 -2.02
C PHE A 87 1.80 6.19 -0.82
N TYR A 88 2.48 5.04 -0.83
CA TYR A 88 3.34 4.65 0.30
C TYR A 88 4.46 5.67 0.55
N ALA A 89 5.12 6.10 -0.51
CA ALA A 89 6.21 7.07 -0.40
C ALA A 89 5.73 8.46 0.07
N SER A 90 4.52 8.89 -0.34
CA SER A 90 3.91 10.12 0.15
C SER A 90 3.55 10.02 1.63
N MET A 91 3.03 8.87 2.11
CA MET A 91 2.77 8.63 3.53
C MET A 91 4.05 8.65 4.35
N GLN A 92 5.13 8.02 3.86
CA GLN A 92 6.45 8.10 4.51
C GLN A 92 6.90 9.56 4.70
N ARG A 93 6.68 10.40 3.70
CA ARG A 93 7.03 11.82 3.78
C ARG A 93 6.14 12.59 4.76
N ILE A 94 4.82 12.34 4.75
CA ILE A 94 3.87 12.95 5.71
C ILE A 94 4.26 12.62 7.15
N TYR A 95 4.75 11.41 7.39
CA TYR A 95 5.20 10.98 8.73
C TYR A 95 6.67 11.29 9.03
N ASN A 96 7.34 12.06 8.17
CA ASN A 96 8.77 12.41 8.30
C ASN A 96 9.69 11.18 8.46
N LEU A 97 9.36 10.09 7.76
CA LEU A 97 10.17 8.87 7.76
C LEU A 97 11.28 8.98 6.70
N LYS A 98 12.52 8.69 7.12
CA LYS A 98 13.66 8.52 6.18
C LYS A 98 13.61 7.10 5.61
N ALA A 99 12.61 6.83 4.79
CA ALA A 99 12.33 5.51 4.28
C ALA A 99 12.48 5.45 2.76
N ARG A 100 12.65 4.23 2.23
CA ARG A 100 12.69 3.94 0.78
C ARG A 100 11.47 3.12 0.38
N THR A 101 11.09 3.28 -0.88
CA THR A 101 10.03 2.45 -1.50
C THR A 101 10.62 1.77 -2.73
N ILE A 102 10.45 0.45 -2.80
CA ILE A 102 10.90 -0.39 -3.93
C ILE A 102 9.69 -1.15 -4.46
N GLY A 103 9.43 -1.04 -5.75
CA GLY A 103 8.48 -1.87 -6.46
C GLY A 103 9.17 -2.97 -7.25
N VAL A 104 8.55 -4.14 -7.33
CA VAL A 104 8.94 -5.22 -8.25
C VAL A 104 7.76 -5.52 -9.14
N GLU A 105 7.96 -5.38 -10.45
CA GLU A 105 6.93 -5.62 -11.46
C GLU A 105 7.51 -6.38 -12.63
N ILE A 106 6.82 -7.43 -13.06
CA ILE A 106 7.29 -8.27 -14.16
C ILE A 106 7.21 -7.53 -15.51
N ASP A 107 6.19 -6.69 -15.67
CA ASP A 107 5.96 -5.86 -16.86
C ASP A 107 5.58 -4.43 -16.47
N PHE A 108 6.58 -3.66 -16.00
CA PHE A 108 6.38 -2.23 -15.76
C PHE A 108 6.50 -1.48 -17.08
N ARG A 109 5.37 -1.30 -17.74
CA ARG A 109 5.27 -0.71 -19.09
C ARG A 109 5.91 0.66 -19.16
N GLU A 110 6.55 0.96 -20.28
CA GLU A 110 7.24 2.24 -20.49
C GLU A 110 6.31 3.45 -20.32
N GLN A 111 5.07 3.36 -20.77
CA GLN A 111 4.06 4.41 -20.56
C GLN A 111 3.82 4.69 -19.06
N ASN A 112 3.73 3.65 -18.22
CA ASN A 112 3.57 3.81 -16.78
C ASN A 112 4.81 4.44 -16.15
N ARG A 113 6.00 4.05 -16.61
CA ARG A 113 7.28 4.62 -16.20
C ARG A 113 7.36 6.11 -16.49
N GLN A 114 6.97 6.54 -17.69
CA GLN A 114 6.95 7.94 -18.09
C GLN A 114 5.96 8.75 -17.24
N ASN A 115 4.74 8.24 -17.04
CA ASN A 115 3.72 8.89 -16.21
C ASN A 115 4.17 9.09 -14.76
N CYS A 116 4.92 8.14 -14.21
CA CYS A 116 5.38 8.19 -12.82
C CYS A 116 6.73 8.89 -12.64
N ARG A 117 7.48 9.16 -13.71
CA ARG A 117 8.89 9.59 -13.65
C ARG A 117 9.17 10.74 -12.69
N LYS A 118 8.35 11.79 -12.74
CA LYS A 118 8.50 12.96 -11.86
C LYS A 118 8.28 12.61 -10.39
N LEU A 119 7.23 11.82 -10.09
CA LEU A 119 6.89 11.42 -8.74
C LEU A 119 7.88 10.41 -8.18
N PHE A 120 8.35 9.46 -8.99
CA PHE A 120 9.35 8.50 -8.57
C PHE A 120 10.67 9.20 -8.21
N LYS A 121 11.08 10.21 -8.97
CA LYS A 121 12.23 11.06 -8.62
C LYS A 121 11.97 11.87 -7.35
N LYS A 122 10.80 12.52 -7.22
CA LYS A 122 10.37 13.31 -6.05
C LYS A 122 10.42 12.51 -4.75
N TYR A 123 9.98 11.25 -4.81
CA TYR A 123 9.84 10.36 -3.65
C TYR A 123 10.95 9.33 -3.50
N ASN A 124 11.96 9.33 -4.37
CA ASN A 124 13.05 8.35 -4.39
C ASN A 124 12.56 6.89 -4.46
N ILE A 125 11.60 6.65 -5.37
CA ILE A 125 11.01 5.33 -5.61
C ILE A 125 11.85 4.59 -6.65
N GLU A 126 12.20 3.34 -6.34
CA GLU A 126 12.89 2.41 -7.23
C GLU A 126 11.89 1.36 -7.76
N VAL A 127 11.95 1.04 -9.06
CA VAL A 127 11.18 -0.07 -9.64
C VAL A 127 12.11 -1.03 -10.37
N ILE A 128 12.03 -2.29 -10.00
CA ILE A 128 12.73 -3.41 -10.62
C ILE A 128 11.77 -4.06 -11.61
N ASN A 129 12.07 -3.94 -12.91
CA ASN A 129 11.24 -4.53 -13.97
C ASN A 129 11.68 -5.97 -14.24
N LYS A 130 11.26 -6.88 -13.38
CA LYS A 130 11.51 -8.34 -13.43
C LYS A 130 10.51 -9.08 -12.56
N SER A 131 10.44 -10.40 -12.75
CA SER A 131 9.67 -11.26 -11.85
C SER A 131 10.17 -11.17 -10.42
N SER A 132 9.26 -11.13 -9.45
CA SER A 132 9.59 -11.19 -8.02
C SER A 132 10.24 -12.51 -7.60
N THR A 133 10.10 -13.56 -8.44
CA THR A 133 10.71 -14.88 -8.24
C THR A 133 12.03 -15.04 -8.99
N ASP A 134 12.52 -13.99 -9.68
CA ASP A 134 13.85 -14.04 -10.34
C ASP A 134 14.94 -14.13 -9.25
N PRO A 135 15.86 -15.12 -9.29
CA PRO A 135 16.91 -15.29 -8.29
C PRO A 135 17.81 -14.06 -8.11
N LYS A 136 17.99 -13.27 -9.18
CA LYS A 136 18.78 -12.00 -9.11
C LYS A 136 18.02 -10.93 -8.32
N VAL A 137 16.70 -10.86 -8.49
CA VAL A 137 15.83 -9.94 -7.71
C VAL A 137 15.82 -10.35 -6.24
N GLU A 138 15.66 -11.63 -5.97
CA GLU A 138 15.69 -12.18 -4.62
C GLU A 138 17.02 -11.85 -3.92
N LYS A 139 18.16 -12.14 -4.57
CA LYS A 139 19.50 -11.81 -4.04
C LYS A 139 19.66 -10.31 -3.79
N TYR A 140 19.19 -9.48 -4.73
CA TYR A 140 19.25 -8.02 -4.59
C TYR A 140 18.42 -7.55 -3.37
N LEU A 141 17.18 -7.99 -3.25
CA LEU A 141 16.30 -7.61 -2.15
C LEU A 141 16.85 -8.11 -0.80
N LYS A 142 17.32 -9.36 -0.73
CA LYS A 142 17.97 -9.89 0.50
C LYS A 142 19.14 -9.02 0.95
N ASN A 143 19.97 -8.54 0.03
CA ASN A 143 21.08 -7.64 0.37
C ASN A 143 20.61 -6.24 0.77
N LYS A 144 19.55 -5.74 0.15
CA LYS A 144 18.95 -4.45 0.52
C LYS A 144 18.36 -4.48 1.92
N ILE A 145 17.54 -5.49 2.21
CA ILE A 145 16.81 -5.65 3.49
C ILE A 145 17.77 -5.62 4.69
N LYS A 146 18.97 -6.20 4.56
CA LYS A 146 20.00 -6.19 5.62
C LYS A 146 20.39 -4.79 6.10
N LYS A 147 20.15 -3.74 5.29
CA LYS A 147 20.50 -2.36 5.60
C LYS A 147 19.40 -1.60 6.34
N PHE A 148 18.25 -2.23 6.56
CA PHE A 148 17.07 -1.62 7.14
C PHE A 148 16.62 -2.38 8.39
N LYS A 149 16.07 -1.67 9.37
CA LYS A 149 15.60 -2.26 10.63
C LYS A 149 14.14 -2.72 10.56
N ARG A 150 13.30 -1.99 9.84
CA ARG A 150 11.87 -2.24 9.74
C ARG A 150 11.46 -2.25 8.28
N VAL A 151 11.19 -3.43 7.77
CA VAL A 151 10.76 -3.65 6.38
C VAL A 151 9.28 -4.01 6.37
N LEU A 152 8.53 -3.33 5.52
CA LEU A 152 7.13 -3.62 5.25
C LEU A 152 7.02 -4.11 3.81
N VAL A 153 6.33 -5.24 3.62
CA VAL A 153 6.13 -5.85 2.30
C VAL A 153 4.63 -5.94 2.01
N PHE A 154 4.23 -5.52 0.82
CA PHE A 154 2.88 -5.63 0.28
C PHE A 154 2.83 -6.52 -0.96
#